data_c73776ba3c016730cc7632408709331c
#
_entry.id   c73776ba3c016730cc7632408709331c
#
_cell.length_a   1.000
_cell.length_b   1.000
_cell.length_c   1.000
_cell.angle_alpha   90.00
_cell.angle_beta   90.00
_cell.angle_gamma   90.00
#
_symmetry.space_group_name_H-M   'P 1'
#
loop_
_entity.id
_entity.type
_entity.pdbx_description
1 polymer ?
#
loop_
_entity_poly.entity_id
_entity_poly.type
_entity_poly.pdbx_seq_one_letter_code
_entity_poly.pdbx_strand_id
1 'polypeptide(L)'
;AGTANIQEELVKLRLRLTEEEVGRYETAGRLCADIVEGVCMDARPGMTENDVADLLRCRCIRHGVSPDCVLAGADERILSYRHPVPTGKKIEDCLMVVLGGEIYGLNTSLTRMVYFAPVPAEIKERYEKTQHIFACMQTMMQDGMSYKEYFEYVKALYAEAGYDGEWKMHHQGGPTGYACREFIPVPGDERIIHEGQAYAWNPTILGTKCEETTYLGSDGIKILSRSSDWPRRTIDTPHGMIEVAEILER
;
A
#
# COMPACT_ATOMS: atom_id res chain seq x y z
N ALA A 1 -21.73 33.47 -16.60
CA ALA A 1 -21.75 32.80 -15.28
C ALA A 1 -20.38 32.15 -15.09
N GLY A 2 -19.65 32.49 -14.01
CA GLY A 2 -18.38 31.87 -13.69
C GLY A 2 -18.62 30.50 -13.09
N THR A 3 -17.82 29.51 -13.47
CA THR A 3 -17.76 28.20 -12.79
C THR A 3 -16.78 28.27 -11.62
N ALA A 4 -17.18 27.79 -10.45
CA ALA A 4 -16.29 27.64 -9.30
C ALA A 4 -15.73 26.21 -9.25
N ASN A 5 -14.46 26.03 -8.92
CA ASN A 5 -13.91 24.72 -8.59
C ASN A 5 -14.28 24.39 -7.13
N ILE A 6 -15.05 23.33 -6.93
CA ILE A 6 -15.50 22.85 -5.60
C ILE A 6 -14.87 21.52 -5.22
N GLN A 7 -13.74 21.15 -5.86
CA GLN A 7 -13.10 19.85 -5.65
C GLN A 7 -12.70 19.64 -4.17
N GLU A 8 -12.19 20.66 -3.52
CA GLU A 8 -11.77 20.55 -2.12
C GLU A 8 -12.95 20.32 -1.18
N GLU A 9 -14.08 20.96 -1.44
CA GLU A 9 -15.32 20.79 -0.66
C GLU A 9 -15.88 19.38 -0.84
N LEU A 10 -15.88 18.87 -2.09
CA LEU A 10 -16.32 17.50 -2.37
C LEU A 10 -15.41 16.47 -1.68
N VAL A 11 -14.10 16.67 -1.71
CA VAL A 11 -13.15 15.79 -1.01
C VAL A 11 -13.43 15.77 0.49
N LYS A 12 -13.63 16.93 1.12
CA LYS A 12 -13.96 17.01 2.55
C LYS A 12 -15.24 16.26 2.92
N LEU A 13 -16.26 16.28 2.07
CA LEU A 13 -17.53 15.58 2.30
C LEU A 13 -17.39 14.05 2.30
N ARG A 14 -16.47 13.50 1.51
CA ARG A 14 -16.32 12.05 1.32
C ARG A 14 -15.11 11.42 2.02
N LEU A 15 -14.27 12.25 2.66
CA LEU A 15 -13.09 11.75 3.39
C LEU A 15 -13.46 10.87 4.59
N ARG A 16 -14.50 11.26 5.34
CA ARG A 16 -14.97 10.46 6.46
C ARG A 16 -16.01 9.46 5.98
N LEU A 17 -15.71 8.20 6.20
CA LEU A 17 -16.56 7.08 5.80
C LEU A 17 -17.65 6.84 6.84
N THR A 18 -18.84 6.50 6.39
CA THR A 18 -19.93 5.99 7.21
C THR A 18 -19.64 4.54 7.63
N GLU A 19 -20.32 4.04 8.66
CA GLU A 19 -20.19 2.64 9.09
C GLU A 19 -20.50 1.66 7.95
N GLU A 20 -21.48 1.97 7.10
CA GLU A 20 -21.82 1.14 5.94
C GLU A 20 -20.69 1.13 4.89
N GLU A 21 -20.06 2.26 4.62
CA GLU A 21 -18.90 2.36 3.73
C GLU A 21 -17.69 1.62 4.30
N VAL A 22 -17.45 1.70 5.60
CA VAL A 22 -16.39 0.91 6.27
C VAL A 22 -16.63 -0.59 6.09
N GLY A 23 -17.85 -1.08 6.31
CA GLY A 23 -18.21 -2.49 6.10
C GLY A 23 -18.01 -2.95 4.64
N ARG A 24 -18.36 -2.10 3.67
CA ARG A 24 -18.08 -2.35 2.24
C ARG A 24 -16.58 -2.37 1.98
N TYR A 25 -15.83 -1.47 2.59
CA TYR A 25 -14.38 -1.37 2.41
C TYR A 25 -13.63 -2.56 3.00
N GLU A 26 -14.08 -3.09 4.14
CA GLU A 26 -13.55 -4.33 4.71
C GLU A 26 -13.73 -5.51 3.73
N THR A 27 -14.90 -5.58 3.10
CA THR A 27 -15.19 -6.61 2.09
C THR A 27 -14.33 -6.43 0.85
N ALA A 28 -14.23 -5.19 0.34
CA ALA A 28 -13.42 -4.84 -0.82
C ALA A 28 -11.93 -5.08 -0.57
N GLY A 29 -11.42 -4.64 0.58
CA GLY A 29 -10.02 -4.80 0.97
C GLY A 29 -9.60 -6.26 1.08
N ARG A 30 -10.39 -7.08 1.76
CA ARG A 30 -10.15 -8.52 1.86
C ARG A 30 -10.17 -9.19 0.48
N LEU A 31 -11.16 -8.89 -0.36
CA LEU A 31 -11.26 -9.46 -1.71
C LEU A 31 -10.04 -9.09 -2.56
N CYS A 32 -9.61 -7.84 -2.53
CA CYS A 32 -8.40 -7.42 -3.25
C CYS A 32 -7.15 -8.14 -2.73
N ALA A 33 -7.03 -8.36 -1.40
CA ALA A 33 -5.94 -9.12 -0.81
C ALA A 33 -5.95 -10.58 -1.29
N ASP A 34 -7.10 -11.26 -1.21
CA ASP A 34 -7.26 -12.65 -1.66
C ASP A 34 -6.89 -12.80 -3.15
N ILE A 35 -7.26 -11.83 -3.99
CA ILE A 35 -6.93 -11.83 -5.42
C ILE A 35 -5.41 -11.70 -5.63
N VAL A 36 -4.76 -10.70 -5.03
CA VAL A 36 -3.32 -10.45 -5.19
C VAL A 36 -2.50 -11.63 -4.65
N GLU A 37 -2.83 -12.08 -3.47
CA GLU A 37 -2.13 -13.19 -2.80
C GLU A 37 -2.33 -14.51 -3.56
N GLY A 38 -3.52 -14.77 -4.08
CA GLY A 38 -3.76 -15.89 -4.97
C GLY A 38 -2.95 -15.82 -6.27
N VAL A 39 -2.76 -14.61 -6.85
CA VAL A 39 -1.87 -14.42 -8.01
C VAL A 39 -0.42 -14.70 -7.63
N CYS A 40 0.03 -14.20 -6.48
CA CYS A 40 1.38 -14.49 -5.97
C CYS A 40 1.60 -16.00 -5.73
N MET A 41 0.58 -16.72 -5.27
CA MET A 41 0.63 -18.17 -5.09
C MET A 41 0.68 -18.94 -6.42
N ASP A 42 0.13 -18.42 -7.50
CA ASP A 42 0.14 -19.07 -8.82
C ASP A 42 1.34 -18.66 -9.68
N ALA A 43 1.99 -17.53 -9.38
CA ALA A 43 3.17 -17.10 -10.09
C ALA A 43 4.31 -18.10 -9.94
N ARG A 44 5.12 -18.23 -11.02
CA ARG A 44 6.25 -19.17 -11.07
C ARG A 44 7.39 -18.54 -11.86
N PRO A 45 8.64 -18.92 -11.58
CA PRO A 45 9.77 -18.63 -12.46
C PRO A 45 9.48 -19.04 -13.91
N GLY A 46 9.88 -18.18 -14.85
CA GLY A 46 9.63 -18.34 -16.28
C GLY A 46 8.37 -17.66 -16.80
N MET A 47 7.38 -17.34 -15.96
CA MET A 47 6.29 -16.42 -16.33
C MET A 47 6.86 -15.03 -16.55
N THR A 48 6.25 -14.25 -17.44
CA THR A 48 6.59 -12.84 -17.62
C THR A 48 5.84 -11.94 -16.66
N GLU A 49 6.33 -10.72 -16.42
CA GLU A 49 5.59 -9.69 -15.69
C GLU A 49 4.20 -9.45 -16.30
N ASN A 50 4.10 -9.48 -17.64
CA ASN A 50 2.82 -9.36 -18.35
C ASN A 50 1.88 -10.53 -18.04
N ASP A 51 2.37 -11.78 -17.99
CA ASP A 51 1.53 -12.93 -17.65
C ASP A 51 0.91 -12.78 -16.25
N VAL A 52 1.72 -12.30 -15.28
CA VAL A 52 1.24 -12.04 -13.91
C VAL A 52 0.22 -10.90 -13.89
N ALA A 53 0.50 -9.81 -14.58
CA ALA A 53 -0.41 -8.66 -14.65
C ALA A 53 -1.75 -9.03 -15.31
N ASP A 54 -1.73 -9.85 -16.35
CA ASP A 54 -2.94 -10.31 -17.05
C ASP A 54 -3.74 -11.28 -16.17
N LEU A 55 -3.06 -12.18 -15.43
CA LEU A 55 -3.69 -13.03 -14.45
C LEU A 55 -4.40 -12.20 -13.36
N LEU A 56 -3.71 -11.16 -12.85
CA LEU A 56 -4.28 -10.25 -11.86
C LEU A 56 -5.52 -9.51 -12.39
N ARG A 57 -5.44 -8.92 -13.59
CA ARG A 57 -6.59 -8.26 -14.25
C ARG A 57 -7.77 -9.20 -14.44
N CYS A 58 -7.51 -10.41 -14.95
CA CYS A 58 -8.55 -11.41 -15.16
C CYS A 58 -9.25 -11.79 -13.86
N ARG A 59 -8.51 -11.98 -12.76
CA ARG A 59 -9.09 -12.27 -11.45
C ARG A 59 -9.91 -11.10 -10.91
N CYS A 60 -9.38 -9.89 -10.99
CA CYS A 60 -10.12 -8.70 -10.59
C CYS A 60 -11.48 -8.62 -11.31
N ILE A 61 -11.50 -8.70 -12.63
CA ILE A 61 -12.72 -8.61 -13.45
C ILE A 61 -13.71 -9.73 -13.08
N ARG A 62 -13.24 -10.96 -12.89
CA ARG A 62 -14.11 -12.10 -12.51
C ARG A 62 -14.79 -11.91 -11.16
N HIS A 63 -14.19 -11.15 -10.27
CA HIS A 63 -14.70 -10.86 -8.93
C HIS A 63 -15.36 -9.47 -8.82
N GLY A 64 -15.57 -8.77 -9.96
CA GLY A 64 -16.22 -7.47 -9.98
C GLY A 64 -15.36 -6.32 -9.46
N VAL A 65 -14.05 -6.50 -9.41
CA VAL A 65 -13.07 -5.47 -9.06
C VAL A 65 -12.56 -4.80 -10.34
N SER A 66 -12.61 -3.46 -10.41
CA SER A 66 -11.97 -2.68 -11.47
C SER A 66 -10.47 -2.54 -11.14
N PRO A 67 -9.55 -3.09 -11.97
CA PRO A 67 -8.12 -3.00 -11.72
C PRO A 67 -7.53 -1.69 -12.25
N ASP A 68 -7.63 -0.62 -11.51
CA ASP A 68 -7.22 0.72 -11.95
C ASP A 68 -5.69 0.89 -12.00
N CYS A 69 -4.97 0.21 -11.10
CA CYS A 69 -3.51 0.16 -11.10
C CYS A 69 -3.04 -1.29 -10.97
N VAL A 70 -2.33 -1.78 -11.97
CA VAL A 70 -1.72 -3.12 -11.97
C VAL A 70 -0.25 -3.00 -12.29
N LEU A 71 0.61 -3.32 -11.31
CA LEU A 71 2.05 -3.37 -11.51
C LEU A 71 2.56 -4.78 -11.18
N ALA A 72 3.52 -5.22 -11.95
CA ALA A 72 4.30 -6.42 -11.68
C ALA A 72 5.75 -6.15 -12.07
N GLY A 73 6.66 -6.36 -11.14
CA GLY A 73 8.08 -6.22 -11.36
C GLY A 73 8.82 -7.46 -10.92
N ALA A 74 9.83 -7.86 -11.67
CA ALA A 74 10.65 -9.02 -11.38
C ALA A 74 12.13 -8.64 -11.25
N ASP A 75 12.81 -9.27 -10.31
CA ASP A 75 14.25 -9.30 -10.15
C ASP A 75 14.89 -7.89 -10.11
N GLU A 76 15.89 -7.60 -10.95
CA GLU A 76 16.57 -6.31 -11.02
C GLU A 76 15.66 -5.12 -11.33
N ARG A 77 14.48 -5.37 -11.88
CA ARG A 77 13.54 -4.27 -12.16
C ARG A 77 12.91 -3.71 -10.89
N ILE A 78 12.75 -4.52 -9.84
CA ILE A 78 12.30 -4.06 -8.51
C ILE A 78 13.36 -3.14 -7.89
N LEU A 79 14.64 -3.40 -8.17
CA LEU A 79 15.76 -2.55 -7.75
C LEU A 79 15.91 -1.26 -8.58
N SER A 80 15.22 -1.17 -9.71
CA SER A 80 15.36 -0.02 -10.63
C SER A 80 14.14 0.90 -10.62
N TYR A 81 12.96 0.36 -10.34
CA TYR A 81 11.69 1.07 -10.47
C TYR A 81 10.83 0.91 -9.21
N ARG A 82 10.32 2.02 -8.68
CA ARG A 82 9.35 2.03 -7.56
C ARG A 82 7.95 1.61 -8.02
N HIS A 83 7.63 1.90 -9.28
CA HIS A 83 6.39 1.50 -9.95
C HIS A 83 6.73 0.74 -11.24
N PRO A 84 7.14 -0.54 -11.15
CA PRO A 84 7.52 -1.32 -12.32
C PRO A 84 6.29 -1.65 -13.16
N VAL A 85 6.11 -0.93 -14.27
CA VAL A 85 5.12 -1.26 -15.28
C VAL A 85 5.47 -2.62 -15.88
N PRO A 86 4.51 -3.57 -16.00
CA PRO A 86 4.76 -4.92 -16.50
C PRO A 86 5.36 -4.93 -17.90
N THR A 87 6.31 -5.83 -18.12
CA THR A 87 6.99 -6.04 -19.38
C THR A 87 7.08 -7.53 -19.75
N GLY A 88 7.78 -7.86 -20.83
CA GLY A 88 8.13 -9.25 -21.19
C GLY A 88 9.28 -9.86 -20.37
N LYS A 89 9.81 -9.18 -19.33
CA LYS A 89 10.84 -9.75 -18.44
C LYS A 89 10.27 -10.98 -17.77
N LYS A 90 11.01 -12.08 -17.82
CA LYS A 90 10.68 -13.32 -17.12
C LYS A 90 11.12 -13.24 -15.67
N ILE A 91 10.30 -13.75 -14.78
CA ILE A 91 10.61 -13.93 -13.38
C ILE A 91 11.70 -15.01 -13.25
N GLU A 92 12.73 -14.71 -12.47
CA GLU A 92 13.79 -15.64 -12.10
C GLU A 92 13.68 -15.95 -10.59
N ASP A 93 14.00 -15.00 -9.72
CA ASP A 93 14.12 -15.19 -8.28
C ASP A 93 13.02 -14.48 -7.47
N CYS A 94 12.53 -13.33 -7.91
CA CYS A 94 11.56 -12.56 -7.13
C CYS A 94 10.54 -11.82 -7.99
N LEU A 95 9.41 -11.52 -7.35
CA LEU A 95 8.27 -10.83 -7.94
C LEU A 95 7.67 -9.85 -6.91
N MET A 96 7.37 -8.64 -7.35
CA MET A 96 6.53 -7.69 -6.65
C MET A 96 5.23 -7.48 -7.43
N VAL A 97 4.08 -7.61 -6.75
CA VAL A 97 2.75 -7.40 -7.33
C VAL A 97 2.07 -6.26 -6.58
N VAL A 98 1.53 -5.30 -7.33
CA VAL A 98 0.78 -4.16 -6.80
C VAL A 98 -0.60 -4.10 -7.45
N LEU A 99 -1.61 -3.93 -6.66
CA LEU A 99 -2.98 -3.68 -7.11
C LEU A 99 -3.51 -2.36 -6.53
N GLY A 100 -4.03 -1.51 -7.40
CA GLY A 100 -5.07 -0.52 -7.07
C GLY A 100 -6.36 -1.03 -7.68
N GLY A 101 -7.29 -1.51 -6.84
CA GLY A 101 -8.57 -2.07 -7.28
C GLY A 101 -9.74 -1.29 -6.72
N GLU A 102 -10.74 -1.03 -7.56
CA GLU A 102 -11.97 -0.34 -7.16
C GLU A 102 -13.14 -1.33 -7.14
N ILE A 103 -13.91 -1.30 -6.07
CA ILE A 103 -15.20 -1.98 -5.95
C ILE A 103 -16.13 -1.16 -5.04
N TYR A 104 -17.38 -1.05 -5.39
CA TYR A 104 -18.38 -0.19 -4.71
C TYR A 104 -18.02 1.31 -4.70
N GLY A 105 -17.20 1.78 -5.63
CA GLY A 105 -16.65 3.13 -5.63
C GLY A 105 -15.44 3.31 -4.71
N LEU A 106 -15.05 2.29 -3.93
CA LEU A 106 -13.96 2.36 -2.95
C LEU A 106 -12.67 1.75 -3.51
N ASN A 107 -11.57 2.47 -3.36
CA ASN A 107 -10.26 2.11 -3.90
C ASN A 107 -9.39 1.43 -2.85
N THR A 108 -8.97 0.20 -3.11
CA THR A 108 -8.04 -0.57 -2.30
C THR A 108 -6.67 -0.61 -2.97
N SER A 109 -5.62 -0.30 -2.23
CA SER A 109 -4.23 -0.42 -2.69
C SER A 109 -3.45 -1.36 -1.77
N LEU A 110 -2.71 -2.29 -2.36
CA LEU A 110 -1.81 -3.19 -1.62
C LEU A 110 -0.65 -3.68 -2.48
N THR A 111 0.44 -4.05 -1.82
CA THR A 111 1.62 -4.66 -2.45
C THR A 111 1.96 -5.98 -1.76
N ARG A 112 2.37 -6.98 -2.55
CA ARG A 112 2.93 -8.24 -2.06
C ARG A 112 4.24 -8.54 -2.78
N MET A 113 5.17 -9.18 -2.05
CA MET A 113 6.45 -9.62 -2.59
C MET A 113 6.63 -11.13 -2.38
N VAL A 114 7.15 -11.80 -3.40
CA VAL A 114 7.43 -13.24 -3.41
C VAL A 114 8.87 -13.47 -3.82
N TYR A 115 9.55 -14.39 -3.14
CA TYR A 115 10.84 -14.93 -3.55
C TYR A 115 10.69 -16.42 -3.82
N PHE A 116 11.20 -16.85 -4.97
CA PHE A 116 11.26 -18.24 -5.43
C PHE A 116 12.61 -18.91 -5.10
N ALA A 117 13.40 -18.22 -4.30
CA ALA A 117 14.68 -18.60 -3.74
C ALA A 117 14.79 -17.99 -2.35
N PRO A 118 15.76 -18.37 -1.51
CA PRO A 118 15.96 -17.70 -0.21
C PRO A 118 16.16 -16.20 -0.41
N VAL A 119 15.43 -15.39 0.38
CA VAL A 119 15.57 -13.93 0.34
C VAL A 119 17.02 -13.54 0.66
N PRO A 120 17.71 -12.77 -0.22
CA PRO A 120 19.04 -12.28 0.10
C PRO A 120 19.07 -11.48 1.39
N ALA A 121 20.09 -11.68 2.23
CA ALA A 121 20.18 -11.05 3.56
C ALA A 121 20.05 -9.53 3.51
N GLU A 122 20.64 -8.88 2.49
CA GLU A 122 20.51 -7.44 2.29
C GLU A 122 19.07 -7.00 2.00
N ILE A 123 18.33 -7.76 1.20
CA ILE A 123 16.92 -7.48 0.91
C ILE A 123 16.06 -7.71 2.13
N LYS A 124 16.34 -8.76 2.90
CA LYS A 124 15.62 -9.04 4.15
C LYS A 124 15.79 -7.91 5.17
N GLU A 125 17.03 -7.46 5.40
CA GLU A 125 17.31 -6.32 6.29
C GLU A 125 16.57 -5.05 5.79
N ARG A 126 16.64 -4.79 4.50
CA ARG A 126 15.98 -3.62 3.88
C ARG A 126 14.46 -3.69 3.99
N TYR A 127 13.89 -4.88 3.80
CA TYR A 127 12.46 -5.10 3.95
C TYR A 127 12.00 -4.92 5.40
N GLU A 128 12.76 -5.43 6.37
CA GLU A 128 12.49 -5.22 7.81
C GLU A 128 12.46 -3.73 8.17
N LYS A 129 13.37 -2.93 7.63
CA LYS A 129 13.37 -1.48 7.80
C LYS A 129 12.14 -0.83 7.14
N THR A 130 11.76 -1.28 5.93
CA THR A 130 10.55 -0.79 5.24
C THR A 130 9.29 -1.13 6.02
N GLN A 131 9.20 -2.35 6.57
CA GLN A 131 8.10 -2.77 7.44
C GLN A 131 8.04 -1.93 8.72
N HIS A 132 9.18 -1.62 9.34
CA HIS A 132 9.23 -0.78 10.53
C HIS A 132 8.75 0.65 10.22
N ILE A 133 9.22 1.25 9.13
CA ILE A 133 8.74 2.56 8.67
C ILE A 133 7.22 2.51 8.44
N PHE A 134 6.71 1.49 7.73
CA PHE A 134 5.28 1.32 7.50
C PHE A 134 4.50 1.21 8.82
N ALA A 135 4.97 0.36 9.74
CA ALA A 135 4.33 0.15 11.04
C ALA A 135 4.23 1.46 11.85
N CYS A 136 5.34 2.21 11.92
CA CYS A 136 5.38 3.51 12.58
C CYS A 136 4.46 4.53 11.91
N MET A 137 4.46 4.59 10.58
CA MET A 137 3.56 5.47 9.80
C MET A 137 2.08 5.20 10.11
N GLN A 138 1.71 3.94 10.32
CA GLN A 138 0.34 3.56 10.65
C GLN A 138 -0.03 3.91 12.08
N THR A 139 0.79 3.50 13.03
CA THR A 139 0.46 3.58 14.46
C THR A 139 0.55 4.98 15.05
N MET A 140 1.30 5.89 14.40
CA MET A 140 1.42 7.27 14.88
C MET A 140 0.26 8.18 14.47
N MET A 141 -0.58 7.78 13.49
CA MET A 141 -1.70 8.61 13.04
C MET A 141 -2.68 8.87 14.17
N GLN A 142 -3.02 10.14 14.39
CA GLN A 142 -3.98 10.58 15.41
C GLN A 142 -4.92 11.63 14.83
N ASP A 143 -6.16 11.65 15.29
CA ASP A 143 -7.12 12.71 14.94
C ASP A 143 -6.56 14.08 15.33
N GLY A 144 -6.65 15.03 14.41
CA GLY A 144 -6.15 16.39 14.61
C GLY A 144 -4.67 16.62 14.30
N MET A 145 -3.87 15.57 14.03
CA MET A 145 -2.47 15.73 13.60
C MET A 145 -2.41 16.33 12.20
N SER A 146 -1.56 17.34 11.98
CA SER A 146 -1.32 17.87 10.63
C SER A 146 -0.44 16.94 9.79
N TYR A 147 -0.67 16.92 8.46
CA TYR A 147 0.25 16.17 7.57
C TYR A 147 1.66 16.76 7.56
N LYS A 148 1.82 18.04 7.85
CA LYS A 148 3.14 18.66 8.06
C LYS A 148 3.90 17.98 9.20
N GLU A 149 3.27 17.84 10.36
CA GLU A 149 3.83 17.16 11.53
C GLU A 149 4.08 15.67 11.24
N TYR A 150 3.12 15.00 10.61
CA TYR A 150 3.25 13.63 10.17
C TYR A 150 4.46 13.42 9.24
N PHE A 151 4.70 14.30 8.26
CA PHE A 151 5.81 14.19 7.33
C PHE A 151 7.18 14.44 7.98
N GLU A 152 7.28 15.31 8.99
CA GLU A 152 8.53 15.45 9.74
C GLU A 152 8.91 14.15 10.44
N TYR A 153 7.93 13.44 10.99
CA TYR A 153 8.16 12.12 11.57
C TYR A 153 8.54 11.08 10.50
N VAL A 154 7.85 11.03 9.36
CA VAL A 154 8.20 10.13 8.25
C VAL A 154 9.64 10.33 7.80
N LYS A 155 10.10 11.57 7.66
CA LYS A 155 11.51 11.88 7.32
C LYS A 155 12.48 11.33 8.36
N ALA A 156 12.16 11.52 9.66
CA ALA A 156 12.99 11.01 10.76
C ALA A 156 13.10 9.48 10.70
N LEU A 157 11.99 8.75 10.45
CA LEU A 157 12.00 7.30 10.32
C LEU A 157 12.94 6.81 9.21
N TYR A 158 12.92 7.47 8.05
CA TYR A 158 13.84 7.12 6.96
C TYR A 158 15.30 7.42 7.31
N ALA A 159 15.59 8.54 7.99
CA ALA A 159 16.93 8.90 8.44
C ALA A 159 17.45 7.91 9.48
N GLU A 160 16.64 7.54 10.48
CA GLU A 160 16.97 6.56 11.51
C GLU A 160 17.22 5.15 10.94
N ALA A 161 16.48 4.78 9.89
CA ALA A 161 16.70 3.54 9.15
C ALA A 161 18.00 3.56 8.32
N GLY A 162 18.68 4.71 8.19
CA GLY A 162 19.89 4.89 7.38
C GLY A 162 19.60 5.18 5.90
N TYR A 163 18.40 5.63 5.57
CA TYR A 163 17.94 5.93 4.21
C TYR A 163 17.42 7.36 4.07
N ASP A 164 18.14 8.31 4.63
CA ASP A 164 17.76 9.73 4.55
C ASP A 164 17.55 10.18 3.09
N GLY A 165 16.45 10.89 2.86
CA GLY A 165 16.09 11.38 1.53
C GLY A 165 15.39 10.34 0.62
N GLU A 166 15.39 9.05 0.94
CA GLU A 166 14.74 8.00 0.14
C GLU A 166 13.22 8.21 0.00
N TRP A 167 12.58 8.81 0.99
CA TRP A 167 11.16 9.19 0.96
C TRP A 167 10.79 10.12 -0.21
N LYS A 168 11.76 10.83 -0.82
CA LYS A 168 11.56 11.70 -1.99
C LYS A 168 11.44 10.93 -3.30
N MET A 169 11.92 9.69 -3.33
CA MET A 169 11.99 8.90 -4.55
C MET A 169 10.64 8.33 -4.98
N HIS A 170 9.62 8.49 -4.12
CA HIS A 170 8.27 7.97 -4.32
C HIS A 170 7.30 8.74 -3.42
N HIS A 171 6.05 8.99 -3.83
CA HIS A 171 5.05 9.52 -2.92
C HIS A 171 4.75 8.51 -1.81
N GLN A 172 4.54 9.00 -0.59
CA GLN A 172 4.38 8.09 0.55
C GLN A 172 2.96 7.51 0.69
N GLY A 173 2.05 7.86 -0.21
CA GLY A 173 0.64 7.51 -0.12
C GLY A 173 -0.21 8.66 0.38
N GLY A 174 -1.29 8.32 1.08
CA GLY A 174 -2.21 9.31 1.65
C GLY A 174 -3.62 8.77 1.86
N PRO A 175 -4.58 9.65 2.18
CA PRO A 175 -5.98 9.27 2.31
C PRO A 175 -6.52 8.71 0.99
N THR A 176 -7.32 7.67 1.12
CA THR A 176 -7.99 6.96 0.02
C THR A 176 -9.46 6.76 0.35
N GLY A 177 -10.24 6.43 -0.64
CA GLY A 177 -11.68 6.21 -0.51
C GLY A 177 -12.32 6.11 -1.88
N TYR A 178 -13.06 7.11 -2.29
CA TYR A 178 -13.66 7.22 -3.62
C TYR A 178 -12.67 7.65 -4.71
N ALA A 179 -11.43 7.90 -4.35
CA ALA A 179 -10.31 8.04 -5.27
C ALA A 179 -9.14 7.19 -4.77
N CYS A 180 -8.30 6.71 -5.67
CA CYS A 180 -7.08 5.93 -5.34
C CYS A 180 -6.19 6.68 -4.32
N ARG A 181 -6.14 8.01 -4.45
CA ARG A 181 -5.71 8.95 -3.42
C ARG A 181 -6.61 10.17 -3.50
N GLU A 182 -7.30 10.50 -2.43
CA GLU A 182 -8.13 11.71 -2.36
C GLU A 182 -7.26 12.96 -2.52
N PHE A 183 -6.07 12.89 -2.00
CA PHE A 183 -4.94 13.76 -2.27
C PHE A 183 -3.63 13.08 -1.83
N ILE A 184 -2.52 13.57 -2.32
CA ILE A 184 -1.18 13.13 -1.89
C ILE A 184 -0.63 14.21 -0.97
N PRO A 185 -0.50 13.93 0.36
CA PRO A 185 0.13 14.84 1.28
C PRO A 185 1.60 15.07 0.92
N VAL A 186 2.08 16.27 1.15
CA VAL A 186 3.47 16.66 0.93
C VAL A 186 4.03 17.34 2.18
N PRO A 187 5.37 17.46 2.33
CA PRO A 187 5.95 18.23 3.42
C PRO A 187 5.40 19.66 3.47
N GLY A 188 4.96 20.09 4.65
CA GLY A 188 4.35 21.39 4.86
C GLY A 188 2.83 21.47 4.64
N ASP A 189 2.19 20.34 4.35
CA ASP A 189 0.73 20.26 4.19
C ASP A 189 0.02 20.49 5.54
N GLU A 190 -0.76 21.55 5.64
CA GLU A 190 -1.47 21.93 6.88
C GLU A 190 -2.83 21.22 7.06
N ARG A 191 -3.25 20.38 6.08
CA ARG A 191 -4.44 19.54 6.24
C ARG A 191 -4.25 18.56 7.40
N ILE A 192 -5.34 18.12 7.98
CA ILE A 192 -5.34 17.31 9.21
C ILE A 192 -5.76 15.87 8.92
N ILE A 193 -5.14 14.94 9.63
CA ILE A 193 -5.56 13.53 9.74
C ILE A 193 -6.83 13.50 10.62
N HIS A 194 -7.80 12.70 10.20
CA HIS A 194 -9.03 12.52 10.96
C HIS A 194 -9.35 11.05 11.18
N GLU A 195 -9.97 10.73 12.30
CA GLU A 195 -10.71 9.49 12.48
C GLU A 195 -11.84 9.39 11.45
N GLY A 196 -12.22 8.16 11.12
CA GLY A 196 -13.23 7.88 10.11
C GLY A 196 -12.70 7.91 8.67
N GLN A 197 -11.38 8.00 8.47
CA GLN A 197 -10.74 8.02 7.14
C GLN A 197 -10.00 6.72 6.84
N ALA A 198 -9.98 6.35 5.56
CA ALA A 198 -9.10 5.31 5.05
C ALA A 198 -7.82 5.92 4.46
N TYR A 199 -6.75 5.14 4.54
CA TYR A 199 -5.41 5.52 4.09
C TYR A 199 -4.78 4.38 3.31
N ALA A 200 -3.94 4.74 2.34
CA ALA A 200 -3.06 3.81 1.67
C ALA A 200 -1.65 4.39 1.66
N TRP A 201 -0.90 4.11 2.72
CA TRP A 201 0.51 4.45 2.83
C TRP A 201 1.35 3.36 2.17
N ASN A 202 2.40 3.76 1.47
CA ASN A 202 3.19 2.85 0.65
C ASN A 202 4.70 3.14 0.68
N PRO A 203 5.33 3.22 1.88
CA PRO A 203 6.75 3.47 1.99
C PRO A 203 7.58 2.45 1.21
N THR A 204 8.69 2.93 0.63
CA THR A 204 9.64 2.12 -0.12
C THR A 204 11.06 2.44 0.29
N ILE A 205 11.88 1.41 0.40
CA ILE A 205 13.34 1.48 0.25
C ILE A 205 13.67 0.70 -1.01
N LEU A 206 14.67 1.11 -1.77
CA LEU A 206 14.98 0.52 -3.06
C LEU A 206 14.98 -1.02 -3.03
N GLY A 207 14.14 -1.64 -3.85
CA GLY A 207 13.97 -3.10 -3.90
C GLY A 207 12.93 -3.66 -2.94
N THR A 208 12.30 -2.82 -2.10
CA THR A 208 11.27 -3.23 -1.14
C THR A 208 10.11 -2.25 -1.10
N LYS A 209 8.92 -2.73 -0.74
CA LYS A 209 7.72 -1.90 -0.59
C LYS A 209 6.75 -2.56 0.39
N CYS A 210 6.20 -1.77 1.30
CA CYS A 210 5.05 -2.15 2.10
C CYS A 210 3.88 -1.25 1.74
N GLU A 211 2.72 -1.83 1.46
CA GLU A 211 1.50 -1.09 1.14
C GLU A 211 0.27 -1.88 1.55
N GLU A 212 -0.57 -1.24 2.33
CA GLU A 212 -1.89 -1.73 2.70
C GLU A 212 -2.88 -0.57 2.68
N THR A 213 -4.14 -0.89 2.43
CA THR A 213 -5.25 0.02 2.72
C THR A 213 -5.67 -0.19 4.17
N THR A 214 -5.73 0.90 4.92
CA THR A 214 -6.03 0.91 6.35
C THR A 214 -7.15 1.92 6.66
N TYR A 215 -7.76 1.78 7.81
CA TYR A 215 -8.79 2.68 8.32
C TYR A 215 -8.40 3.15 9.72
N LEU A 216 -8.47 4.45 9.97
CA LEU A 216 -8.27 5.04 11.29
C LEU A 216 -9.65 5.20 11.97
N GLY A 217 -9.97 4.31 12.88
CA GLY A 217 -11.16 4.38 13.72
C GLY A 217 -10.83 4.87 15.12
N SER A 218 -11.87 5.01 15.96
CA SER A 218 -11.73 5.36 17.39
C SER A 218 -10.88 4.38 18.19
N ASP A 219 -10.84 3.11 17.74
CA ASP A 219 -10.09 2.03 18.37
C ASP A 219 -8.67 1.86 17.78
N GLY A 220 -8.25 2.82 16.93
CA GLY A 220 -6.94 2.81 16.26
C GLY A 220 -6.99 2.33 14.83
N ILE A 221 -5.84 1.86 14.32
CA ILE A 221 -5.67 1.45 12.92
C ILE A 221 -6.17 0.03 12.69
N LYS A 222 -7.00 -0.12 11.65
CA LYS A 222 -7.44 -1.41 11.12
C LYS A 222 -6.92 -1.60 9.70
N ILE A 223 -6.24 -2.72 9.42
CA ILE A 223 -5.84 -3.09 8.05
C ILE A 223 -7.06 -3.68 7.35
N LEU A 224 -7.48 -3.08 6.24
CA LEU A 224 -8.61 -3.50 5.41
C LEU A 224 -8.19 -4.53 4.34
N SER A 225 -7.00 -4.34 3.74
CA SER A 225 -6.45 -5.21 2.69
C SER A 225 -5.72 -6.42 3.26
N ARG A 226 -6.44 -7.21 4.07
CA ARG A 226 -5.89 -8.37 4.78
C ARG A 226 -6.66 -9.65 4.43
N SER A 227 -5.92 -10.70 4.01
CA SER A 227 -6.40 -12.07 3.97
C SER A 227 -6.02 -12.84 5.25
N SER A 228 -6.46 -14.10 5.35
CA SER A 228 -6.09 -15.00 6.44
C SER A 228 -4.77 -15.75 6.23
N ASP A 229 -4.31 -15.90 4.98
CA ASP A 229 -3.32 -16.93 4.62
C ASP A 229 -1.92 -16.36 4.30
N TRP A 230 -1.78 -15.03 4.15
CA TRP A 230 -0.49 -14.42 3.88
C TRP A 230 0.37 -14.32 5.15
N PRO A 231 1.68 -14.66 5.08
CA PRO A 231 2.56 -14.55 6.23
C PRO A 231 2.66 -13.11 6.72
N ARG A 232 2.56 -12.92 8.03
CA ARG A 232 2.60 -11.61 8.70
C ARG A 232 3.44 -11.69 9.95
N ARG A 233 4.01 -10.55 10.34
CA ARG A 233 4.67 -10.39 11.63
C ARG A 233 4.10 -9.19 12.38
N THR A 234 4.05 -9.30 13.70
CA THR A 234 3.74 -8.17 14.58
C THR A 234 4.97 -7.31 14.75
N ILE A 235 4.83 -6.00 14.56
CA ILE A 235 5.87 -5.01 14.81
C ILE A 235 5.43 -4.14 15.98
N ASP A 236 6.28 -4.06 16.99
CA ASP A 236 6.13 -3.14 18.11
C ASP A 236 6.71 -1.77 17.74
N THR A 237 5.96 -0.71 18.01
CA THR A 237 6.35 0.66 17.72
C THR A 237 6.11 1.52 18.97
N PRO A 238 6.66 2.74 19.06
CA PRO A 238 6.38 3.65 20.18
C PRO A 238 4.89 3.99 20.38
N HIS A 239 4.06 3.75 19.38
CA HIS A 239 2.63 4.11 19.37
C HIS A 239 1.70 2.90 19.38
N GLY A 240 2.22 1.68 19.52
CA GLY A 240 1.43 0.46 19.54
C GLY A 240 1.96 -0.63 18.61
N MET A 241 1.26 -1.74 18.56
CA MET A 241 1.61 -2.90 17.73
C MET A 241 0.72 -2.99 16.49
N ILE A 242 1.31 -3.43 15.38
CA ILE A 242 0.57 -3.69 14.14
C ILE A 242 1.16 -4.91 13.42
N GLU A 243 0.28 -5.69 12.78
CA GLU A 243 0.72 -6.79 11.92
C GLU A 243 1.02 -6.27 10.50
N VAL A 244 2.17 -6.62 9.96
CA VAL A 244 2.62 -6.23 8.61
C VAL A 244 2.87 -7.48 7.78
N ALA A 245 2.54 -7.42 6.48
CA ALA A 245 2.81 -8.50 5.56
C ALA A 245 4.30 -8.80 5.44
N GLU A 246 4.64 -10.09 5.37
CA GLU A 246 6.00 -10.57 5.12
C GLU A 246 6.24 -10.79 3.62
N ILE A 247 7.51 -10.96 3.22
CA ILE A 247 7.85 -11.55 1.93
C ILE A 247 7.47 -13.04 1.99
N LEU A 248 6.78 -13.54 0.97
CA LEU A 248 6.51 -14.96 0.83
C LEU A 248 7.72 -15.65 0.19
N GLU A 249 8.34 -16.58 0.91
CA GLU A 249 9.37 -17.47 0.34
C GLU A 249 8.73 -18.80 -0.13
N ARG A 250 9.14 -19.25 -1.34
CA ARG A 250 8.57 -20.47 -1.98
C ARG A 250 9.66 -21.31 -2.64
#